data_71354acbcf1ef255cf4e73da4a041a0b
#
_entry.id   71354acbcf1ef255cf4e73da4a041a0b
#
_cell.length_a   1.000
_cell.length_b   1.000
_cell.length_c   1.000
_cell.angle_alpha   90.00
_cell.angle_beta   90.00
_cell.angle_gamma   90.00
#
_symmetry.space_group_name_H-M   'P 1'
#
loop_
_entity.id
_entity.type
_entity.pdbx_description
1 polymer ?
#
loop_
_entity_poly.entity_id
_entity_poly.type
_entity_poly.pdbx_seq_one_letter_code
_entity_poly.pdbx_strand_id
1 'polypeptide(L)'
;CSSDLNDFIGFWWPILVWPWLLVYPLKMLGNLLVFKKIRAMLGKNFRAGIAGGGAYPDVIDKFFWAVGVNIVEGYGLTETAPIICVRPIVDPILRNVGSPLRGIQVRVVDDDGIILGKCKKGTLQIKGNCVMQGYYKRPDLTEKVMTVDGWFDTGDLAVLTVNNEIQLRGRKKDTIVLMGGENIEPLPIESKINTSRYISTSVVFGTNEKHEDQRYLVALVLPNKDEIEDYAADNKIEHSSFEELANSEAIKKLLEHEIAELINSKNGFKAFERINKIAIITKPFEVGVELSAKQEMMRYRVAELYKDKLRELYTESK
;
A
#
# COMPACT_ATOMS: atom_id res chain seq x y z
N CYS A 1 5.36 9.00 -19.99
CA CYS A 1 4.48 8.26 -19.35
C CYS A 1 2.99 8.41 -19.67
N SER A 2 2.43 9.46 -20.25
CA SER A 2 1.00 9.55 -20.62
C SER A 2 0.75 10.05 -22.04
N SER A 3 1.78 10.34 -22.83
CA SER A 3 1.62 10.78 -24.24
C SER A 3 1.04 9.70 -25.14
N ASP A 4 1.36 8.43 -24.86
CA ASP A 4 0.90 7.30 -25.70
C ASP A 4 -0.59 6.95 -25.46
N LEU A 5 -1.18 7.40 -24.35
CA LEU A 5 -2.58 7.08 -24.03
C LEU A 5 -3.58 7.91 -24.86
N ASN A 6 -3.25 9.17 -25.15
CA ASN A 6 -4.15 10.06 -25.89
C ASN A 6 -4.23 9.68 -27.38
N ASP A 7 -3.11 9.25 -27.97
CA ASP A 7 -3.09 8.78 -29.36
C ASP A 7 -3.77 7.41 -29.51
N PHE A 8 -3.63 6.55 -28.48
CA PHE A 8 -4.29 5.25 -28.43
C PHE A 8 -5.82 5.37 -28.27
N ILE A 9 -6.28 6.31 -27.45
CA ILE A 9 -7.72 6.56 -27.23
C ILE A 9 -8.38 7.11 -28.50
N GLY A 10 -7.73 7.99 -29.25
CA GLY A 10 -8.28 8.59 -30.46
C GLY A 10 -8.57 7.58 -31.57
N PHE A 11 -7.73 6.56 -31.74
CA PHE A 11 -7.90 5.53 -32.76
C PHE A 11 -8.96 4.47 -32.39
N TRP A 12 -9.10 4.16 -31.08
CA TRP A 12 -10.01 3.10 -30.60
C TRP A 12 -11.36 3.62 -30.11
N TRP A 13 -11.62 4.92 -30.20
CA TRP A 13 -12.88 5.55 -29.75
C TRP A 13 -14.16 4.84 -30.24
N PRO A 14 -14.31 4.46 -31.51
CA PRO A 14 -15.51 3.76 -31.95
C PRO A 14 -15.69 2.37 -31.35
N ILE A 15 -14.59 1.66 -31.08
CA ILE A 15 -14.60 0.29 -30.53
C ILE A 15 -14.92 0.31 -29.03
N LEU A 16 -14.54 1.36 -28.31
CA LEU A 16 -14.80 1.52 -26.88
C LEU A 16 -16.23 2.00 -26.55
N VAL A 17 -16.90 2.63 -27.49
CA VAL A 17 -18.28 3.14 -27.28
C VAL A 17 -19.30 1.99 -27.19
N TRP A 18 -19.16 0.91 -27.96
CA TRP A 18 -20.07 -0.23 -27.96
C TRP A 18 -20.15 -0.98 -26.61
N PRO A 19 -19.04 -1.37 -25.98
CA PRO A 19 -19.09 -1.94 -24.64
C PRO A 19 -19.68 -0.98 -23.60
N TRP A 20 -19.43 0.33 -23.76
CA TRP A 20 -19.94 1.34 -22.85
C TRP A 20 -21.47 1.44 -22.90
N LEU A 21 -22.07 1.35 -24.11
CA LEU A 21 -23.52 1.33 -24.29
C LEU A 21 -24.19 0.10 -23.65
N LEU A 22 -23.51 -1.05 -23.62
CA LEU A 22 -24.00 -2.27 -22.96
C LEU A 22 -23.88 -2.20 -21.42
N VAL A 23 -22.83 -1.57 -20.89
CA VAL A 23 -22.59 -1.45 -19.44
C VAL A 23 -23.39 -0.29 -18.82
N TYR A 24 -23.73 0.74 -19.60
CA TYR A 24 -24.43 1.91 -19.10
C TYR A 24 -25.78 1.60 -18.41
N PRO A 25 -26.68 0.75 -18.97
CA PRO A 25 -27.91 0.35 -18.29
C PRO A 25 -27.67 -0.36 -16.96
N LEU A 26 -26.63 -1.22 -16.87
CA LEU A 26 -26.23 -1.89 -15.64
C LEU A 26 -25.74 -0.89 -14.59
N LYS A 27 -24.97 0.12 -15.02
CA LYS A 27 -24.54 1.22 -14.14
C LYS A 27 -25.73 2.03 -13.63
N MET A 28 -26.73 2.32 -14.49
CA MET A 28 -27.96 3.01 -14.08
C MET A 28 -28.75 2.20 -13.05
N LEU A 29 -28.90 0.89 -13.28
CA LEU A 29 -29.58 -0.01 -12.35
C LEU A 29 -28.84 -0.10 -11.02
N GLY A 30 -27.52 -0.29 -11.07
CA GLY A 30 -26.65 -0.29 -9.87
C GLY A 30 -26.76 1.04 -9.10
N ASN A 31 -26.81 2.17 -9.81
CA ASN A 31 -27.00 3.48 -9.20
C ASN A 31 -28.35 3.60 -8.48
N LEU A 32 -29.42 3.09 -9.09
CA LEU A 32 -30.76 3.16 -8.51
C LEU A 32 -30.91 2.26 -7.28
N LEU A 33 -30.41 1.03 -7.35
CA LEU A 33 -30.64 0.00 -6.33
C LEU A 33 -29.63 0.07 -5.16
N VAL A 34 -28.38 0.40 -5.43
CA VAL A 34 -27.27 0.28 -4.46
C VAL A 34 -26.55 1.60 -4.23
N PHE A 35 -25.98 2.22 -5.28
CA PHE A 35 -25.06 3.35 -5.11
C PHE A 35 -25.73 4.59 -4.52
N LYS A 36 -26.99 4.84 -4.89
CA LYS A 36 -27.79 5.92 -4.31
C LYS A 36 -27.99 5.73 -2.80
N LYS A 37 -28.17 4.48 -2.33
CA LYS A 37 -28.31 4.17 -0.91
C LYS A 37 -27.02 4.43 -0.16
N ILE A 38 -25.88 3.97 -0.72
CA ILE A 38 -24.54 4.21 -0.12
C ILE A 38 -24.28 5.71 0.01
N ARG A 39 -24.50 6.49 -1.04
CA ARG A 39 -24.33 7.95 -0.97
C ARG A 39 -25.29 8.63 0.01
N ALA A 40 -26.50 8.11 0.15
CA ALA A 40 -27.49 8.66 1.08
C ALA A 40 -27.07 8.48 2.57
N MET A 41 -26.31 7.42 2.89
CA MET A 41 -25.78 7.19 4.25
C MET A 41 -24.78 8.27 4.66
N LEU A 42 -24.08 8.89 3.71
CA LEU A 42 -23.14 9.97 3.96
C LEU A 42 -23.80 11.34 4.15
N GLY A 43 -25.11 11.42 3.88
CA GLY A 43 -25.89 12.63 3.99
C GLY A 43 -25.93 13.48 2.72
N LYS A 44 -26.97 14.35 2.64
CA LYS A 44 -27.27 15.14 1.41
C LYS A 44 -26.20 16.19 1.08
N ASN A 45 -25.47 16.67 2.08
CA ASN A 45 -24.48 17.74 1.94
C ASN A 45 -23.05 17.21 1.85
N PHE A 46 -22.85 15.88 1.84
CA PHE A 46 -21.54 15.30 1.65
C PHE A 46 -20.98 15.61 0.27
N ARG A 47 -19.81 16.21 0.19
CA ARG A 47 -19.13 16.56 -1.07
C ARG A 47 -17.87 15.74 -1.29
N ALA A 48 -17.06 15.61 -0.25
CA ALA A 48 -15.84 14.81 -0.29
C ALA A 48 -15.41 14.43 1.14
N GLY A 49 -14.71 13.31 1.28
CA GLY A 49 -13.95 12.92 2.45
C GLY A 49 -12.46 12.95 2.14
N ILE A 50 -11.63 13.16 3.16
CA ILE A 50 -10.17 13.10 3.05
C ILE A 50 -9.70 11.85 3.79
N ALA A 51 -9.01 10.96 3.10
CA ALA A 51 -8.29 9.84 3.69
C ALA A 51 -6.81 10.24 3.81
N GLY A 52 -6.20 9.95 4.96
CA GLY A 52 -4.79 10.25 5.20
C GLY A 52 -4.29 9.61 6.48
N GLY A 53 -2.96 9.65 6.68
CA GLY A 53 -2.30 9.04 7.84
C GLY A 53 -1.84 7.60 7.63
N GLY A 54 -2.24 6.94 6.57
CA GLY A 54 -1.79 5.61 6.17
C GLY A 54 -2.02 5.37 4.68
N ALA A 55 -1.55 4.25 4.16
CA ALA A 55 -1.76 3.91 2.75
C ALA A 55 -3.25 3.66 2.47
N TYR A 56 -3.78 4.33 1.45
CA TYR A 56 -5.16 4.15 1.02
C TYR A 56 -5.25 3.03 -0.03
N PRO A 57 -5.98 1.94 0.23
CA PRO A 57 -5.99 0.79 -0.68
C PRO A 57 -6.62 1.12 -2.03
N ASP A 58 -5.93 0.79 -3.12
CA ASP A 58 -6.38 1.02 -4.51
C ASP A 58 -7.79 0.49 -4.81
N VAL A 59 -8.15 -0.66 -4.23
CA VAL A 59 -9.47 -1.30 -4.44
C VAL A 59 -10.56 -0.44 -3.83
N ILE A 60 -10.33 0.09 -2.64
CA ILE A 60 -11.26 0.96 -1.92
C ILE A 60 -11.40 2.30 -2.65
N ASP A 61 -10.29 2.88 -3.12
CA ASP A 61 -10.28 4.10 -3.91
C ASP A 61 -11.12 3.97 -5.19
N LYS A 62 -10.89 2.91 -5.96
CA LYS A 62 -11.67 2.58 -7.17
C LYS A 62 -13.15 2.35 -6.87
N PHE A 63 -13.46 1.66 -5.76
CA PHE A 63 -14.82 1.40 -5.35
C PHE A 63 -15.58 2.70 -5.05
N PHE A 64 -15.03 3.57 -4.20
CA PHE A 64 -15.69 4.84 -3.87
C PHE A 64 -15.84 5.74 -5.08
N TRP A 65 -14.82 5.79 -5.94
CA TRP A 65 -14.89 6.52 -7.20
C TRP A 65 -16.01 5.98 -8.12
N ALA A 66 -16.11 4.65 -8.28
CA ALA A 66 -17.15 4.00 -9.08
C ALA A 66 -18.56 4.26 -8.53
N VAL A 67 -18.73 4.29 -7.21
CA VAL A 67 -20.00 4.58 -6.53
C VAL A 67 -20.36 6.07 -6.59
N GLY A 68 -19.42 6.93 -6.97
CA GLY A 68 -19.60 8.39 -7.03
C GLY A 68 -19.50 9.06 -5.65
N VAL A 69 -18.69 8.49 -4.77
CA VAL A 69 -18.28 9.07 -3.49
C VAL A 69 -16.85 9.58 -3.62
N ASN A 70 -16.68 10.89 -3.50
CA ASN A 70 -15.36 11.49 -3.60
C ASN A 70 -14.60 11.30 -2.29
N ILE A 71 -13.70 10.33 -2.26
CA ILE A 71 -12.69 10.21 -1.21
C ILE A 71 -11.35 10.62 -1.85
N VAL A 72 -10.71 11.63 -1.30
CA VAL A 72 -9.43 12.12 -1.79
C VAL A 72 -8.33 11.76 -0.80
N GLU A 73 -7.20 11.35 -1.32
CA GLU A 73 -6.04 11.00 -0.51
C GLU A 73 -5.24 12.27 -0.20
N GLY A 74 -4.89 12.44 1.09
CA GLY A 74 -4.00 13.48 1.56
C GLY A 74 -2.75 12.88 2.18
N TYR A 75 -1.59 13.47 1.91
CA TYR A 75 -0.32 13.06 2.46
C TYR A 75 0.32 14.17 3.28
N GLY A 76 0.93 13.76 4.36
CA GLY A 76 1.73 14.62 5.21
C GLY A 76 2.20 13.90 6.48
N LEU A 77 2.98 14.60 7.26
CA LEU A 77 3.65 14.11 8.46
C LEU A 77 3.38 15.06 9.62
N THR A 78 3.54 14.58 10.84
CA THR A 78 3.49 15.44 12.04
C THR A 78 4.51 16.58 11.94
N GLU A 79 5.67 16.28 11.39
CA GLU A 79 6.78 17.19 11.13
C GLU A 79 6.47 18.26 10.06
N THR A 80 5.32 18.17 9.38
CA THR A 80 4.92 19.08 8.28
C THR A 80 3.55 19.73 8.51
N ALA A 81 3.02 19.75 9.73
CA ALA A 81 1.88 20.50 10.27
C ALA A 81 0.52 20.37 9.54
N PRO A 82 -0.09 19.26 9.35
CA PRO A 82 0.37 17.92 9.01
C PRO A 82 0.28 17.63 7.50
N ILE A 83 -0.27 18.53 6.65
CA ILE A 83 -0.64 18.26 5.26
C ILE A 83 0.36 18.89 4.29
N ILE A 84 0.92 18.06 3.40
CA ILE A 84 1.83 18.49 2.33
C ILE A 84 1.08 18.61 1.02
N CYS A 85 0.23 17.65 0.70
CA CYS A 85 -0.54 17.61 -0.53
C CYS A 85 -1.88 16.89 -0.31
N VAL A 86 -2.84 17.20 -1.18
CA VAL A 86 -4.14 16.55 -1.24
C VAL A 86 -4.49 16.34 -2.71
N ARG A 87 -4.97 15.17 -3.05
CA ARG A 87 -5.46 14.85 -4.39
C ARG A 87 -6.65 15.75 -4.75
N PRO A 88 -6.75 16.28 -5.98
CA PRO A 88 -7.88 17.10 -6.38
C PRO A 88 -9.18 16.28 -6.39
N ILE A 89 -10.30 16.94 -6.04
CA ILE A 89 -11.65 16.32 -6.05
C ILE A 89 -12.13 16.13 -7.49
N VAL A 90 -11.79 17.09 -8.36
CA VAL A 90 -12.14 17.05 -9.78
C VAL A 90 -11.01 16.39 -10.53
N ASP A 91 -11.33 15.37 -11.31
CA ASP A 91 -10.38 14.58 -12.11
C ASP A 91 -9.23 13.98 -11.27
N PRO A 92 -9.56 13.16 -10.25
CA PRO A 92 -8.53 12.59 -9.39
C PRO A 92 -7.75 11.52 -10.15
N ILE A 93 -6.42 11.63 -10.16
CA ILE A 93 -5.56 10.54 -10.63
C ILE A 93 -5.40 9.54 -9.48
N LEU A 94 -5.87 8.32 -9.71
CA LEU A 94 -5.76 7.25 -8.71
C LEU A 94 -4.27 6.92 -8.45
N ARG A 95 -3.96 6.44 -7.26
CA ARG A 95 -2.60 6.10 -6.80
C ARG A 95 -1.64 7.27 -6.66
N ASN A 96 -2.13 8.50 -6.60
CA ASN A 96 -1.30 9.61 -6.21
C ASN A 96 -1.97 10.44 -5.11
N VAL A 97 -1.16 11.17 -4.37
CA VAL A 97 -1.61 11.99 -3.25
C VAL A 97 -1.74 13.48 -3.64
N GLY A 98 -1.65 13.76 -4.94
CA GLY A 98 -1.82 15.10 -5.50
C GLY A 98 -0.55 15.93 -5.57
N SER A 99 -0.71 17.18 -5.97
CA SER A 99 0.37 18.18 -6.04
C SER A 99 0.60 18.84 -4.68
N PRO A 100 1.84 19.32 -4.41
CA PRO A 100 2.13 20.07 -3.19
C PRO A 100 1.22 21.29 -3.03
N LEU A 101 0.81 21.57 -1.80
CA LEU A 101 0.05 22.76 -1.47
C LEU A 101 0.88 24.01 -1.73
N ARG A 102 0.20 25.13 -1.92
CA ARG A 102 0.85 26.41 -2.20
C ARG A 102 1.87 26.79 -1.13
N GLY A 103 3.09 27.11 -1.54
CA GLY A 103 4.18 27.48 -0.63
C GLY A 103 5.01 26.29 -0.15
N ILE A 104 4.68 25.06 -0.56
CA ILE A 104 5.46 23.87 -0.27
C ILE A 104 6.24 23.47 -1.52
N GLN A 105 7.55 23.29 -1.35
CA GLN A 105 8.44 22.79 -2.37
C GLN A 105 8.74 21.32 -2.09
N VAL A 106 8.85 20.51 -3.14
CA VAL A 106 9.18 19.10 -3.05
C VAL A 106 10.25 18.73 -4.06
N ARG A 107 11.13 17.82 -3.67
CA ARG A 107 12.11 17.18 -4.56
C ARG A 107 12.25 15.71 -4.20
N VAL A 108 12.71 14.93 -5.15
CA VAL A 108 13.09 13.53 -4.94
C VAL A 108 14.58 13.42 -5.14
N VAL A 109 15.27 12.77 -4.21
CA VAL A 109 16.72 12.58 -4.24
C VAL A 109 17.07 11.09 -4.18
N ASP A 110 18.24 10.72 -4.73
CA ASP A 110 18.83 9.40 -4.56
C ASP A 110 19.54 9.26 -3.19
N ASP A 111 20.22 8.14 -2.98
CA ASP A 111 20.94 7.87 -1.73
C ASP A 111 22.16 8.76 -1.52
N ASP A 112 22.71 9.35 -2.57
CA ASP A 112 23.82 10.31 -2.54
C ASP A 112 23.32 11.76 -2.39
N GLY A 113 22.01 11.99 -2.29
CA GLY A 113 21.38 13.30 -2.17
C GLY A 113 21.26 14.06 -3.50
N ILE A 114 21.52 13.42 -4.63
CA ILE A 114 21.41 14.02 -5.97
C ILE A 114 19.94 14.14 -6.34
N ILE A 115 19.52 15.33 -6.79
CA ILE A 115 18.13 15.59 -7.18
C ILE A 115 17.79 14.80 -8.44
N LEU A 116 16.75 13.97 -8.35
CA LEU A 116 16.25 13.17 -9.44
C LEU A 116 15.24 13.94 -10.30
N GLY A 117 15.25 13.62 -11.60
CA GLY A 117 14.22 14.12 -12.52
C GLY A 117 12.85 13.47 -12.32
N LYS A 118 11.87 13.95 -13.09
CA LYS A 118 10.51 13.39 -13.09
C LYS A 118 10.49 11.90 -13.42
N CYS A 119 9.51 11.19 -12.88
CA CYS A 119 9.27 9.76 -13.06
C CYS A 119 10.42 8.86 -12.53
N LYS A 120 11.34 9.39 -11.75
CA LYS A 120 12.36 8.61 -11.04
C LYS A 120 12.00 8.44 -9.57
N LYS A 121 12.22 7.24 -9.03
CA LYS A 121 11.99 6.88 -7.64
C LYS A 121 13.18 7.31 -6.78
N GLY A 122 12.92 7.90 -5.63
CA GLY A 122 13.92 8.24 -4.62
C GLY A 122 13.26 8.75 -3.34
N THR A 123 14.04 9.27 -2.43
CA THR A 123 13.57 9.82 -1.15
C THR A 123 12.92 11.18 -1.37
N LEU A 124 11.71 11.34 -0.84
CA LEU A 124 10.97 12.61 -0.88
C LEU A 124 11.54 13.59 0.13
N GLN A 125 11.91 14.77 -0.31
CA GLN A 125 12.31 15.89 0.53
C GLN A 125 11.38 17.07 0.35
N ILE A 126 11.14 17.80 1.44
CA ILE A 126 10.14 18.88 1.52
C ILE A 126 10.77 20.14 2.11
N LYS A 127 10.38 21.29 1.56
CA LYS A 127 10.76 22.59 2.10
C LYS A 127 9.57 23.52 2.08
N GLY A 128 9.35 24.24 3.19
CA GLY A 128 8.24 25.19 3.32
C GLY A 128 7.99 25.57 4.77
N ASN A 129 7.11 26.55 4.97
CA ASN A 129 6.78 27.06 6.31
C ASN A 129 6.00 26.03 7.17
N CYS A 130 5.54 24.93 6.57
CA CYS A 130 4.88 23.83 7.29
C CYS A 130 5.89 22.90 7.99
N VAL A 131 7.17 22.94 7.60
CA VAL A 131 8.20 22.06 8.16
C VAL A 131 8.55 22.50 9.59
N MET A 132 8.63 21.54 10.50
CA MET A 132 9.02 21.77 11.90
C MET A 132 10.38 22.45 12.01
N GLN A 133 10.63 23.11 13.13
CA GLN A 133 11.97 23.65 13.44
C GLN A 133 12.96 22.56 13.88
N GLY A 134 12.47 21.45 14.38
CA GLY A 134 13.26 20.31 14.81
C GLY A 134 12.60 19.51 15.94
N TYR A 135 13.21 18.39 16.32
CA TYR A 135 12.76 17.57 17.43
C TYR A 135 13.18 18.19 18.77
N TYR A 136 12.21 18.34 19.67
CA TYR A 136 12.42 18.98 20.98
C TYR A 136 13.53 18.31 21.79
N LYS A 137 14.56 19.07 22.17
CA LYS A 137 15.76 18.62 22.88
C LYS A 137 16.53 17.47 22.20
N ARG A 138 16.34 17.29 20.89
CA ARG A 138 17.02 16.24 20.12
C ARG A 138 17.64 16.80 18.83
N PRO A 139 18.63 17.72 18.95
CA PRO A 139 19.34 18.24 17.78
C PRO A 139 20.00 17.12 16.97
N ASP A 140 20.49 16.07 17.63
CA ASP A 140 21.06 14.87 17.03
C ASP A 140 20.13 14.15 16.04
N LEU A 141 18.83 14.14 16.32
CA LEU A 141 17.80 13.59 15.40
C LEU A 141 17.39 14.59 14.33
N THR A 142 17.40 15.88 14.68
CA THR A 142 17.04 16.95 13.74
C THR A 142 18.05 17.03 12.60
N GLU A 143 19.33 16.98 12.90
CA GLU A 143 20.42 17.00 11.91
C GLU A 143 20.37 15.82 10.93
N LYS A 144 19.82 14.67 11.34
CA LYS A 144 19.66 13.50 10.48
C LYS A 144 18.59 13.65 9.41
N VAL A 145 17.61 14.53 9.64
CA VAL A 145 16.45 14.69 8.77
C VAL A 145 16.33 16.05 8.13
N MET A 146 17.16 17.02 8.56
CA MET A 146 17.18 18.37 8.02
C MET A 146 18.50 18.65 7.31
N THR A 147 18.43 19.04 6.06
CA THR A 147 19.63 19.49 5.32
C THR A 147 20.00 20.91 5.71
N VAL A 148 21.26 21.30 5.49
CA VAL A 148 21.78 22.66 5.79
C VAL A 148 20.98 23.75 5.05
N ASP A 149 20.50 23.46 3.85
CA ASP A 149 19.68 24.35 3.02
C ASP A 149 18.18 24.29 3.33
N GLY A 150 17.79 23.62 4.44
CA GLY A 150 16.44 23.64 5.00
C GLY A 150 15.44 22.69 4.34
N TRP A 151 15.91 21.61 3.71
CA TRP A 151 15.04 20.53 3.26
C TRP A 151 14.88 19.49 4.36
N PHE A 152 13.65 19.05 4.54
CA PHE A 152 13.29 17.97 5.44
C PHE A 152 13.21 16.65 4.67
N ASP A 153 13.97 15.65 5.10
CA ASP A 153 13.93 14.28 4.60
C ASP A 153 12.77 13.55 5.27
N THR A 154 11.79 13.13 4.48
CA THR A 154 10.59 12.47 5.00
C THR A 154 10.82 10.99 5.36
N GLY A 155 11.87 10.39 4.83
CA GLY A 155 12.10 8.95 4.86
C GLY A 155 11.12 8.16 3.99
N ASP A 156 10.23 8.82 3.25
CA ASP A 156 9.29 8.18 2.34
C ASP A 156 9.86 8.15 0.91
N LEU A 157 9.67 7.02 0.24
CA LEU A 157 10.01 6.87 -1.17
C LEU A 157 8.86 7.35 -2.04
N ALA A 158 9.19 8.17 -3.03
CA ALA A 158 8.20 8.74 -3.93
C ALA A 158 8.72 8.88 -5.36
N VAL A 159 7.77 9.11 -6.26
CA VAL A 159 8.00 9.52 -7.64
C VAL A 159 7.25 10.83 -7.87
N LEU A 160 7.89 11.83 -8.48
CA LEU A 160 7.21 13.01 -8.99
C LEU A 160 6.78 12.77 -10.43
N THR A 161 5.49 12.87 -10.70
CA THR A 161 4.95 12.79 -12.07
C THR A 161 5.37 14.01 -12.90
N VAL A 162 5.14 13.97 -14.21
CA VAL A 162 5.37 15.12 -15.09
C VAL A 162 4.59 16.37 -14.64
N ASN A 163 3.42 16.18 -14.03
CA ASN A 163 2.54 17.24 -13.51
C ASN A 163 2.88 17.69 -12.08
N ASN A 164 4.03 17.29 -11.53
CA ASN A 164 4.42 17.55 -10.14
C ASN A 164 3.53 16.89 -9.05
N GLU A 165 2.77 15.89 -9.39
CA GLU A 165 2.01 15.12 -8.42
C GLU A 165 2.91 14.08 -7.75
N ILE A 166 2.65 13.80 -6.48
CA ILE A 166 3.44 12.89 -5.67
C ILE A 166 2.78 11.51 -5.70
N GLN A 167 3.55 10.50 -6.08
CA GLN A 167 3.18 9.08 -5.94
C GLN A 167 4.07 8.45 -4.88
N LEU A 168 3.50 8.10 -3.74
CA LEU A 168 4.20 7.37 -2.69
C LEU A 168 4.47 5.93 -3.13
N ARG A 169 5.63 5.40 -2.74
CA ARG A 169 6.08 4.04 -3.09
C ARG A 169 6.35 3.17 -1.87
N GLY A 170 6.54 3.76 -0.71
CA GLY A 170 6.84 3.07 0.53
C GLY A 170 7.73 3.92 1.43
N ARG A 171 8.38 3.28 2.39
CA ARG A 171 9.34 3.93 3.29
C ARG A 171 10.74 3.40 3.06
N LYS A 172 11.73 4.26 3.03
CA LYS A 172 13.15 3.91 2.84
C LYS A 172 13.61 2.86 3.85
N LYS A 173 13.23 3.01 5.12
CA LYS A 173 13.59 2.08 6.20
C LYS A 173 12.92 0.70 6.11
N ASP A 174 11.82 0.59 5.36
CA ASP A 174 11.07 -0.65 5.18
C ASP A 174 11.47 -1.38 3.90
N THR A 175 12.34 -0.78 3.07
CA THR A 175 12.86 -1.40 1.86
C THR A 175 13.66 -2.65 2.21
N ILE A 176 13.30 -3.76 1.57
CA ILE A 176 13.99 -5.04 1.69
C ILE A 176 15.04 -5.10 0.59
N VAL A 177 16.31 -5.28 0.98
CA VAL A 177 17.43 -5.41 0.02
C VAL A 177 17.80 -6.88 -0.08
N LEU A 178 17.63 -7.48 -1.27
CA LEU A 178 18.04 -8.87 -1.52
C LEU A 178 19.53 -8.95 -1.83
N MET A 179 20.10 -10.15 -1.73
CA MET A 179 21.51 -10.42 -2.05
C MET A 179 21.91 -10.00 -3.46
N GLY A 180 20.98 -10.04 -4.42
CA GLY A 180 21.19 -9.57 -5.78
C GLY A 180 21.22 -8.05 -5.94
N GLY A 181 21.04 -7.29 -4.85
CA GLY A 181 20.98 -5.83 -4.87
C GLY A 181 19.60 -5.26 -5.24
N GLU A 182 18.57 -6.11 -5.34
CA GLU A 182 17.22 -5.66 -5.62
C GLU A 182 16.62 -4.98 -4.39
N ASN A 183 16.10 -3.78 -4.59
CA ASN A 183 15.35 -3.02 -3.59
C ASN A 183 13.85 -3.28 -3.76
N ILE A 184 13.24 -3.90 -2.76
CA ILE A 184 11.82 -4.28 -2.77
C ILE A 184 11.07 -3.45 -1.74
N GLU A 185 10.02 -2.78 -2.18
CA GLU A 185 9.06 -2.13 -1.30
C GLU A 185 7.95 -3.12 -0.93
N PRO A 186 7.83 -3.50 0.36
CA PRO A 186 6.83 -4.49 0.77
C PRO A 186 5.39 -3.99 0.65
N LEU A 187 5.13 -2.70 0.83
CA LEU A 187 3.78 -2.13 0.84
C LEU A 187 2.95 -2.41 -0.43
N PRO A 188 3.47 -2.28 -1.67
CA PRO A 188 2.73 -2.65 -2.88
C PRO A 188 2.37 -4.13 -2.94
N ILE A 189 3.26 -5.00 -2.45
CA ILE A 189 3.06 -6.45 -2.39
C ILE A 189 1.95 -6.77 -1.39
N GLU A 190 2.07 -6.27 -0.16
CA GLU A 190 1.07 -6.43 0.90
C GLU A 190 -0.30 -5.90 0.49
N SER A 191 -0.35 -4.72 -0.11
CA SER A 191 -1.59 -4.12 -0.61
C SER A 191 -2.26 -5.02 -1.66
N LYS A 192 -1.48 -5.70 -2.49
CA LYS A 192 -2.00 -6.62 -3.49
C LYS A 192 -2.47 -7.93 -2.84
N ILE A 193 -1.69 -8.52 -1.93
CA ILE A 193 -2.07 -9.74 -1.20
C ILE A 193 -3.37 -9.52 -0.42
N ASN A 194 -3.50 -8.39 0.24
CA ASN A 194 -4.69 -8.03 1.04
C ASN A 194 -5.95 -7.78 0.19
N THR A 195 -5.88 -7.91 -1.15
CA THR A 195 -7.09 -7.92 -2.00
C THR A 195 -7.75 -9.30 -2.07
N SER A 196 -7.11 -10.37 -1.59
CA SER A 196 -7.72 -11.68 -1.49
C SER A 196 -8.83 -11.68 -0.44
N ARG A 197 -9.95 -12.32 -0.75
CA ARG A 197 -11.04 -12.52 0.22
C ARG A 197 -10.61 -13.38 1.41
N TYR A 198 -9.67 -14.28 1.22
CA TYR A 198 -9.18 -15.20 2.25
C TYR A 198 -8.14 -14.60 3.20
N ILE A 199 -7.61 -13.42 2.89
CA ILE A 199 -6.52 -12.79 3.64
C ILE A 199 -7.00 -11.46 4.23
N SER A 200 -6.99 -11.35 5.54
CA SER A 200 -7.33 -10.13 6.25
C SER A 200 -6.16 -9.13 6.23
N THR A 201 -4.95 -9.61 6.50
CA THR A 201 -3.74 -8.78 6.54
C THR A 201 -2.50 -9.63 6.25
N SER A 202 -1.53 -9.03 5.58
CA SER A 202 -0.22 -9.64 5.34
C SER A 202 0.91 -8.68 5.68
N VAL A 203 2.05 -9.21 6.12
CA VAL A 203 3.29 -8.45 6.37
C VAL A 203 4.44 -9.20 5.71
N VAL A 204 5.14 -8.52 4.79
CA VAL A 204 6.21 -9.12 3.99
C VAL A 204 7.58 -8.79 4.59
N PHE A 205 8.45 -9.79 4.68
CA PHE A 205 9.80 -9.69 5.18
C PHE A 205 10.81 -10.34 4.22
N GLY A 206 12.06 -9.92 4.30
CA GLY A 206 13.17 -10.68 3.72
C GLY A 206 13.63 -11.80 4.67
N THR A 207 14.46 -12.71 4.19
CA THR A 207 14.84 -13.95 4.89
C THR A 207 15.90 -13.80 5.98
N ASN A 208 16.31 -12.58 6.37
CA ASN A 208 17.33 -12.42 7.41
C ASN A 208 17.03 -11.26 8.35
N GLU A 209 17.19 -11.51 9.68
CA GLU A 209 17.04 -10.50 10.73
C GLU A 209 18.07 -9.37 10.67
N LYS A 210 19.25 -9.63 10.09
CA LYS A 210 20.39 -8.69 10.07
C LYS A 210 20.51 -7.88 8.79
N HIS A 211 19.54 -7.96 7.88
CA HIS A 211 19.58 -7.32 6.55
C HIS A 211 20.77 -7.74 5.67
N GLU A 212 21.57 -8.71 6.11
CA GLU A 212 22.65 -9.30 5.34
C GLU A 212 22.15 -10.64 4.79
N ASP A 213 22.40 -10.93 3.52
CA ASP A 213 22.08 -12.20 2.86
C ASP A 213 20.58 -12.55 2.69
N GLN A 214 19.71 -11.56 2.49
CA GLN A 214 18.31 -11.81 2.18
C GLN A 214 18.18 -12.43 0.78
N ARG A 215 17.66 -13.67 0.71
CA ARG A 215 17.61 -14.43 -0.57
C ARG A 215 16.26 -14.37 -1.25
N TYR A 216 15.19 -14.30 -0.48
CA TYR A 216 13.80 -14.32 -0.96
C TYR A 216 12.86 -13.64 0.04
N LEU A 217 11.62 -13.44 -0.38
CA LEU A 217 10.59 -12.87 0.47
C LEU A 217 9.76 -13.96 1.17
N VAL A 218 9.37 -13.65 2.39
CA VAL A 218 8.41 -14.43 3.19
C VAL A 218 7.28 -13.53 3.66
N ALA A 219 6.14 -14.09 3.99
CA ALA A 219 5.02 -13.32 4.52
C ALA A 219 4.44 -13.96 5.79
N LEU A 220 4.12 -13.10 6.77
CA LEU A 220 3.16 -13.42 7.82
C LEU A 220 1.77 -13.10 7.28
N VAL A 221 0.84 -14.05 7.41
CA VAL A 221 -0.51 -13.94 6.85
C VAL A 221 -1.53 -14.15 7.96
N LEU A 222 -2.42 -13.19 8.12
CA LEU A 222 -3.62 -13.30 8.95
C LEU A 222 -4.79 -13.66 8.04
N PRO A 223 -5.33 -14.89 8.10
CA PRO A 223 -6.48 -15.28 7.31
C PRO A 223 -7.75 -14.50 7.70
N ASN A 224 -8.66 -14.34 6.76
CA ASN A 224 -10.01 -13.86 7.02
C ASN A 224 -10.83 -15.02 7.59
N LYS A 225 -11.18 -14.92 8.88
CA LYS A 225 -11.81 -16.01 9.62
C LYS A 225 -13.10 -16.50 8.94
N ASP A 226 -14.00 -15.57 8.61
CA ASP A 226 -15.32 -15.93 8.05
C ASP A 226 -15.18 -16.64 6.70
N GLU A 227 -14.33 -16.12 5.81
CA GLU A 227 -14.09 -16.68 4.49
C GLU A 227 -13.37 -18.04 4.53
N ILE A 228 -12.51 -18.25 5.53
CA ILE A 228 -11.83 -19.54 5.73
C ILE A 228 -12.78 -20.59 6.32
N GLU A 229 -13.65 -20.19 7.24
CA GLU A 229 -14.69 -21.09 7.78
C GLU A 229 -15.70 -21.49 6.70
N ASP A 230 -16.13 -20.54 5.84
CA ASP A 230 -16.98 -20.83 4.68
C ASP A 230 -16.30 -21.79 3.70
N TYR A 231 -15.02 -21.56 3.39
CA TYR A 231 -14.23 -22.46 2.55
C TYR A 231 -14.14 -23.87 3.15
N ALA A 232 -13.93 -23.98 4.47
CA ALA A 232 -13.85 -25.26 5.15
C ALA A 232 -15.19 -26.02 5.10
N ALA A 233 -16.31 -25.30 5.27
CA ALA A 233 -17.64 -25.88 5.15
C ALA A 233 -17.91 -26.42 3.74
N ASP A 234 -17.59 -25.64 2.70
CA ASP A 234 -17.77 -26.03 1.29
C ASP A 234 -16.92 -27.25 0.91
N ASN A 235 -15.71 -27.37 1.47
CA ASN A 235 -14.76 -28.45 1.21
C ASN A 235 -14.81 -29.58 2.25
N LYS A 236 -15.74 -29.52 3.22
CA LYS A 236 -15.93 -30.53 4.26
C LYS A 236 -14.66 -30.80 5.08
N ILE A 237 -13.95 -29.75 5.43
CA ILE A 237 -12.75 -29.81 6.27
C ILE A 237 -13.21 -29.79 7.73
N GLU A 238 -13.05 -30.92 8.42
CA GLU A 238 -13.37 -31.03 9.84
C GLU A 238 -12.28 -30.35 10.68
N HIS A 239 -12.67 -29.59 11.68
CA HIS A 239 -11.76 -28.92 12.61
C HIS A 239 -12.47 -28.68 13.96
N SER A 240 -11.68 -28.60 15.03
CA SER A 240 -12.17 -28.34 16.39
C SER A 240 -12.04 -26.89 16.80
N SER A 241 -11.16 -26.14 16.13
CA SER A 241 -10.91 -24.70 16.38
C SER A 241 -10.45 -23.99 15.12
N PHE A 242 -10.64 -22.66 15.06
CA PHE A 242 -10.11 -21.85 13.95
C PHE A 242 -8.58 -21.92 13.86
N GLU A 243 -7.88 -22.04 15.01
CA GLU A 243 -6.43 -22.16 15.03
C GLU A 243 -5.95 -23.44 14.35
N GLU A 244 -6.62 -24.57 14.59
CA GLU A 244 -6.36 -25.84 13.93
C GLU A 244 -6.63 -25.72 12.42
N LEU A 245 -7.80 -25.17 12.06
CA LEU A 245 -8.20 -24.98 10.66
C LEU A 245 -7.19 -24.11 9.92
N ALA A 246 -6.86 -22.93 10.43
CA ALA A 246 -5.96 -21.98 9.79
C ALA A 246 -4.56 -22.56 9.56
N ASN A 247 -4.07 -23.41 10.48
CA ASN A 247 -2.77 -24.08 10.35
C ASN A 247 -2.83 -25.41 9.58
N SER A 248 -4.00 -25.82 9.08
CA SER A 248 -4.12 -27.03 8.27
C SER A 248 -3.40 -26.90 6.94
N GLU A 249 -2.91 -28.03 6.42
CA GLU A 249 -2.21 -28.08 5.12
C GLU A 249 -3.11 -27.61 3.96
N ALA A 250 -4.43 -27.84 4.06
CA ALA A 250 -5.41 -27.41 3.06
C ALA A 250 -5.49 -25.88 2.99
N ILE A 251 -5.59 -25.20 4.13
CA ILE A 251 -5.65 -23.75 4.19
C ILE A 251 -4.32 -23.11 3.84
N LYS A 252 -3.20 -23.70 4.27
CA LYS A 252 -1.87 -23.23 3.89
C LYS A 252 -1.70 -23.24 2.37
N LYS A 253 -2.05 -24.34 1.70
CA LYS A 253 -2.02 -24.45 0.22
C LYS A 253 -2.95 -23.44 -0.46
N LEU A 254 -4.15 -23.23 0.08
CA LEU A 254 -5.08 -22.22 -0.44
C LEU A 254 -4.44 -20.83 -0.41
N LEU A 255 -3.88 -20.43 0.72
CA LEU A 255 -3.26 -19.09 0.90
C LEU A 255 -2.00 -18.92 0.04
N GLU A 256 -1.16 -19.97 -0.06
CA GLU A 256 0.01 -19.96 -0.95
C GLU A 256 -0.39 -19.83 -2.42
N HIS A 257 -1.43 -20.54 -2.84
CA HIS A 257 -1.96 -20.43 -4.20
C HIS A 257 -2.52 -19.03 -4.50
N GLU A 258 -3.35 -18.50 -3.60
CA GLU A 258 -3.88 -17.14 -3.71
C GLU A 258 -2.78 -16.08 -3.86
N ILE A 259 -1.76 -16.16 -3.02
CA ILE A 259 -0.63 -15.25 -3.06
C ILE A 259 0.14 -15.38 -4.38
N ALA A 260 0.38 -16.59 -4.86
CA ALA A 260 1.07 -16.83 -6.13
C ALA A 260 0.29 -16.27 -7.32
N GLU A 261 -1.06 -16.39 -7.32
CA GLU A 261 -1.92 -15.82 -8.35
C GLU A 261 -1.96 -14.28 -8.30
N LEU A 262 -1.80 -13.69 -7.12
CA LEU A 262 -1.79 -12.25 -6.95
C LEU A 262 -0.43 -11.62 -7.25
N ILE A 263 0.67 -12.27 -6.84
CA ILE A 263 2.04 -11.74 -6.97
C ILE A 263 2.78 -12.47 -8.09
N ASN A 264 2.50 -12.07 -9.31
CA ASN A 264 3.12 -12.64 -10.52
C ASN A 264 3.35 -11.58 -11.60
N SER A 265 4.01 -11.98 -12.69
CA SER A 265 4.36 -11.08 -13.79
C SER A 265 3.14 -10.52 -14.54
N LYS A 266 2.01 -11.24 -14.60
CA LYS A 266 0.76 -10.76 -15.22
C LYS A 266 0.18 -9.57 -14.46
N ASN A 267 0.41 -9.53 -13.14
CA ASN A 267 -0.01 -8.44 -12.27
C ASN A 267 1.07 -7.35 -12.09
N GLY A 268 2.16 -7.41 -12.88
CA GLY A 268 3.22 -6.40 -12.90
C GLY A 268 4.31 -6.59 -11.85
N PHE A 269 4.34 -7.73 -11.13
CA PHE A 269 5.38 -8.04 -10.17
C PHE A 269 6.55 -8.78 -10.83
N LYS A 270 7.75 -8.48 -10.37
CA LYS A 270 8.99 -9.12 -10.83
C LYS A 270 9.19 -10.47 -10.14
N ALA A 271 10.07 -11.31 -10.71
CA ALA A 271 10.32 -12.65 -10.17
C ALA A 271 10.84 -12.63 -8.71
N PHE A 272 11.66 -11.65 -8.37
CA PHE A 272 12.23 -11.49 -7.04
C PHE A 272 11.24 -10.88 -6.00
N GLU A 273 10.07 -10.40 -6.43
CA GLU A 273 8.99 -9.91 -5.56
C GLU A 273 8.02 -11.03 -5.14
N ARG A 274 8.22 -12.26 -5.61
CA ARG A 274 7.40 -13.41 -5.24
C ARG A 274 7.60 -13.80 -3.79
N ILE A 275 6.51 -14.16 -3.13
CA ILE A 275 6.55 -14.73 -1.78
C ILE A 275 6.89 -16.22 -1.88
N ASN A 276 7.96 -16.65 -1.26
CA ASN A 276 8.43 -18.03 -1.31
C ASN A 276 7.81 -18.90 -0.24
N LYS A 277 7.56 -18.35 0.94
CA LYS A 277 6.99 -19.08 2.08
C LYS A 277 6.08 -18.16 2.87
N ILE A 278 5.10 -18.75 3.54
CA ILE A 278 4.21 -18.04 4.44
C ILE A 278 4.20 -18.66 5.83
N ALA A 279 4.00 -17.85 6.85
CA ALA A 279 3.60 -18.30 8.18
C ALA A 279 2.23 -17.72 8.51
N ILE A 280 1.36 -18.55 9.05
CA ILE A 280 0.01 -18.17 9.39
C ILE A 280 -0.04 -17.68 10.83
N ILE A 281 -0.70 -16.55 11.05
CA ILE A 281 -1.04 -16.03 12.36
C ILE A 281 -2.57 -16.01 12.50
N THR A 282 -3.06 -16.35 13.68
CA THR A 282 -4.51 -16.48 13.93
C THR A 282 -5.03 -15.37 14.82
N LYS A 283 -4.12 -14.65 15.49
CA LYS A 283 -4.45 -13.53 16.36
C LYS A 283 -4.41 -12.21 15.56
N PRO A 284 -5.50 -11.41 15.55
CA PRO A 284 -5.48 -10.07 14.94
C PRO A 284 -4.44 -9.17 15.59
N PHE A 285 -3.88 -8.25 14.78
CA PHE A 285 -2.95 -7.23 15.26
C PHE A 285 -3.66 -6.22 16.17
N GLU A 286 -3.00 -5.83 17.25
CA GLU A 286 -3.55 -4.94 18.28
C GLU A 286 -2.87 -3.57 18.25
N VAL A 287 -3.67 -2.50 18.50
CA VAL A 287 -3.14 -1.15 18.65
C VAL A 287 -2.29 -1.06 19.93
N GLY A 288 -1.08 -0.52 19.80
CA GLY A 288 -0.10 -0.44 20.88
C GLY A 288 0.81 -1.66 20.99
N VAL A 289 0.53 -2.74 20.28
CA VAL A 289 1.37 -3.96 20.21
C VAL A 289 2.03 -4.05 18.84
N GLU A 290 1.33 -4.45 17.80
CA GLU A 290 1.82 -4.50 16.41
C GLU A 290 1.48 -3.25 15.62
N LEU A 291 0.40 -2.56 16.00
CA LEU A 291 -0.05 -1.33 15.35
C LEU A 291 0.26 -0.11 16.21
N SER A 292 0.62 0.98 15.56
CA SER A 292 0.77 2.28 16.21
C SER A 292 -0.60 2.83 16.68
N ALA A 293 -0.60 3.90 17.47
CA ALA A 293 -1.83 4.61 17.84
C ALA A 293 -2.64 5.13 16.64
N LYS A 294 -2.01 5.27 15.47
CA LYS A 294 -2.65 5.62 14.18
C LYS A 294 -3.08 4.39 13.37
N GLN A 295 -2.99 3.20 13.95
CA GLN A 295 -3.26 1.91 13.30
C GLN A 295 -2.30 1.58 12.12
N GLU A 296 -1.13 2.23 12.06
CA GLU A 296 -0.09 1.89 11.10
C GLU A 296 0.72 0.68 11.60
N MET A 297 1.08 -0.22 10.69
CA MET A 297 1.88 -1.40 10.99
C MET A 297 3.28 -1.01 11.49
N MET A 298 3.61 -1.42 12.70
CA MET A 298 4.96 -1.27 13.28
C MET A 298 5.81 -2.51 12.90
N ARG A 299 6.34 -2.51 11.68
CA ARG A 299 7.04 -3.66 11.08
C ARG A 299 8.13 -4.24 12.00
N TYR A 300 8.91 -3.38 12.65
CA TYR A 300 9.94 -3.82 13.59
C TYR A 300 9.39 -4.58 14.80
N ARG A 301 8.20 -4.16 15.29
CA ARG A 301 7.51 -4.85 16.39
C ARG A 301 6.99 -6.21 15.97
N VAL A 302 6.39 -6.26 14.77
CA VAL A 302 5.93 -7.54 14.20
C VAL A 302 7.10 -8.49 14.03
N ALA A 303 8.24 -8.02 13.50
CA ALA A 303 9.43 -8.84 13.35
C ALA A 303 9.95 -9.36 14.71
N GLU A 304 9.90 -8.56 15.76
CA GLU A 304 10.31 -8.94 17.12
C GLU A 304 9.35 -9.97 17.73
N LEU A 305 8.04 -9.72 17.68
CA LEU A 305 7.02 -10.57 18.29
C LEU A 305 6.87 -11.94 17.59
N TYR A 306 7.04 -11.98 16.28
CA TYR A 306 6.91 -13.19 15.47
C TYR A 306 8.25 -13.77 15.02
N LYS A 307 9.33 -13.42 15.73
CA LYS A 307 10.71 -13.80 15.40
C LYS A 307 10.89 -15.31 15.20
N ASP A 308 10.32 -16.12 16.09
CA ASP A 308 10.46 -17.58 15.99
C ASP A 308 9.76 -18.15 14.78
N LYS A 309 8.52 -17.70 14.46
CA LYS A 309 7.82 -18.08 13.23
C LYS A 309 8.58 -17.65 11.96
N LEU A 310 9.15 -16.45 11.98
CA LEU A 310 9.96 -15.98 10.86
C LEU A 310 11.23 -16.83 10.69
N ARG A 311 11.90 -17.21 11.79
CA ARG A 311 13.10 -18.07 11.75
C ARG A 311 12.82 -19.45 11.15
N GLU A 312 11.67 -20.05 11.46
CA GLU A 312 11.25 -21.31 10.85
C GLU A 312 11.18 -21.20 9.32
N LEU A 313 10.68 -20.07 8.80
CA LEU A 313 10.64 -19.84 7.37
C LEU A 313 12.03 -19.68 6.73
N TYR A 314 13.02 -19.21 7.49
CA TYR A 314 14.40 -19.02 7.01
C TYR A 314 15.20 -20.32 6.93
N THR A 315 14.92 -21.27 7.82
CA THR A 315 15.74 -22.48 8.01
C THR A 315 15.36 -23.65 7.13
N GLU A 316 14.16 -23.72 6.56
CA GLU A 316 13.66 -24.86 5.79
C GLU A 316 14.08 -24.88 4.31
N SER A 317 15.15 -24.22 3.90
CA SER A 317 15.69 -24.29 2.54
C SER A 317 17.00 -25.08 2.53
N LYS A 318 16.89 -26.40 2.56
CA LYS A 318 17.95 -27.32 2.11
C LYS A 318 17.51 -28.06 0.85
#